data_d7093f1184f557f80130ff6095493d51
#
_entry.id   d7093f1184f557f80130ff6095493d51
#
_cell.length_a   1.000
_cell.length_b   1.000
_cell.length_c   1.000
_cell.angle_alpha   90.00
_cell.angle_beta   90.00
_cell.angle_gamma   90.00
#
_symmetry.space_group_name_H-M   'P 1'
#
loop_
_entity.id
_entity.type
_entity.pdbx_description
1 polymer ?
#
loop_
_entity_poly.entity_id
_entity_poly.type
_entity_poly.pdbx_seq_one_letter_code
_entity_poly.pdbx_strand_id
1 'polypeptide(L)'
;MSVEIRTIESARCDFYQCSALRSFFAIFGYSSIMKQEKIVGSADASVARVTALPSAADCMRARLSRDSRFDGRFFMATLTTRIFCRPICPSRLPAEQNVRYFATAAAAGEAGYRPCLRCQPETALPMPESALGNAHVVRALRLIDGGFLNDQSVWRLARRLDLSARHLDRIFMQTLGATPLSIARFKRVQLARQLLATELPLTQVAAYAGYDSLSQFNRELRKFYHCAPSALRKGRGHSQAPQTLSLTLPVRPPYDFDWVFNYLRMRALDGIETVQGHCYERQLPDQQGSVVVVRDGQNLRVQLPLNSEPTHALLRRVARVFDLDADGASIHAHLAQETVLKPWVNRAPGLRVPGAWDGFETAIRAILGQQVSVARGTELANAMIQRYGHGSFPTPAQLCDQDVAELGMPGRRGLAVSLLARAARRGELDFSDSCDQEQLSAALMAIPGIGPWTVDYIKLRVNKDPDAFPRNDWVVLKQLATTPAKAAAQAKAWQPWRAYALMYLWFAAAQRRSAGEF
;
A
#
# COMPACT_ATOMS: atom_id res chain seq x y z
N MET A 1 -45.69 -18.48 38.85
CA MET A 1 -46.73 -18.50 37.80
C MET A 1 -46.06 -18.79 36.51
N SER A 2 -46.28 -20.01 36.07
CA SER A 2 -45.78 -20.65 34.84
C SER A 2 -46.61 -20.19 33.66
N VAL A 3 -46.04 -20.12 32.48
CA VAL A 3 -46.66 -20.29 31.13
C VAL A 3 -45.52 -20.15 30.14
N GLU A 4 -45.12 -21.09 29.54
CA GLU A 4 -45.39 -22.13 28.51
C GLU A 4 -44.62 -21.86 27.23
N ILE A 5 -43.77 -22.80 26.95
CA ILE A 5 -43.03 -23.04 25.69
C ILE A 5 -44.04 -23.53 24.63
N ARG A 6 -44.00 -22.99 23.43
CA ARG A 6 -44.51 -23.67 22.22
C ARG A 6 -43.49 -23.71 21.12
N THR A 7 -42.96 -24.88 20.94
CA THR A 7 -42.38 -25.45 19.72
C THR A 7 -43.40 -25.48 18.58
N ILE A 8 -42.99 -25.08 17.37
CA ILE A 8 -43.67 -25.52 16.14
C ILE A 8 -42.59 -26.02 15.17
N GLU A 9 -42.80 -27.28 14.82
CA GLU A 9 -42.06 -28.11 13.88
C GLU A 9 -42.28 -27.71 12.42
N SER A 10 -41.25 -28.02 11.66
CA SER A 10 -41.18 -28.51 10.27
C SER A 10 -42.38 -28.34 9.32
N ALA A 11 -42.11 -27.73 8.16
CA ALA A 11 -42.75 -28.16 6.92
C ALA A 11 -41.74 -28.13 5.77
N ARG A 12 -41.32 -29.30 5.36
CA ARG A 12 -40.83 -29.60 4.03
C ARG A 12 -42.00 -29.43 3.06
N CYS A 13 -41.76 -28.85 1.91
CA CYS A 13 -42.60 -29.05 0.73
C CYS A 13 -41.75 -29.11 -0.51
N ASP A 14 -41.96 -30.22 -1.21
CA ASP A 14 -41.31 -30.68 -2.44
C ASP A 14 -41.73 -29.88 -3.68
N PHE A 15 -40.85 -29.95 -4.68
CA PHE A 15 -41.03 -29.89 -6.13
C PHE A 15 -42.46 -30.06 -6.67
N TYR A 16 -42.87 -29.19 -7.61
CA TYR A 16 -43.32 -29.58 -8.96
C TYR A 16 -43.50 -28.36 -9.88
N GLN A 17 -42.82 -28.43 -11.02
CA GLN A 17 -43.14 -27.98 -12.37
C GLN A 17 -44.11 -26.78 -12.58
N CYS A 18 -43.60 -25.73 -13.23
CA CYS A 18 -44.39 -25.02 -14.22
C CYS A 18 -43.54 -24.72 -15.48
N SER A 19 -43.78 -25.51 -16.50
CA SER A 19 -43.39 -25.31 -17.87
C SER A 19 -44.33 -24.29 -18.51
N ALA A 20 -43.90 -23.07 -18.73
CA ALA A 20 -44.48 -22.17 -19.75
C ALA A 20 -43.63 -20.91 -19.86
N LEU A 21 -42.74 -20.86 -20.85
CA LEU A 21 -42.26 -19.64 -21.54
C LEU A 21 -41.19 -20.06 -22.59
N ARG A 22 -41.60 -21.00 -23.47
CA ARG A 22 -41.01 -21.11 -24.80
C ARG A 22 -42.02 -20.52 -25.74
N SER A 23 -41.87 -19.28 -26.17
CA SER A 23 -42.39 -18.70 -27.40
C SER A 23 -42.24 -17.18 -27.34
N PHE A 24 -41.09 -16.66 -27.74
CA PHE A 24 -40.92 -15.31 -28.28
C PHE A 24 -39.48 -15.16 -28.82
N PHE A 25 -39.14 -15.97 -29.84
CA PHE A 25 -38.02 -15.66 -30.74
C PHE A 25 -38.24 -16.43 -32.06
N ALA A 26 -39.13 -15.92 -32.83
CA ALA A 26 -39.23 -16.23 -34.25
C ALA A 26 -39.90 -15.04 -34.89
N ILE A 27 -39.17 -14.22 -35.56
CA ILE A 27 -39.45 -13.35 -36.70
C ILE A 27 -38.30 -12.35 -36.78
N PHE A 28 -37.28 -12.67 -37.52
CA PHE A 28 -36.55 -11.88 -38.49
C PHE A 28 -35.35 -12.73 -38.97
N GLY A 29 -35.57 -13.37 -40.11
CA GLY A 29 -34.54 -14.12 -40.81
C GLY A 29 -33.49 -13.17 -41.41
N TYR A 30 -32.23 -13.54 -41.23
CA TYR A 30 -31.19 -13.26 -42.23
C TYR A 30 -30.23 -14.45 -42.26
N SER A 31 -30.38 -15.22 -43.32
CA SER A 31 -29.47 -16.27 -43.77
C SER A 31 -28.25 -15.56 -44.42
N SER A 32 -27.06 -15.83 -43.95
CA SER A 32 -25.84 -15.64 -44.74
C SER A 32 -24.70 -16.48 -44.16
N ILE A 33 -24.50 -17.59 -44.78
CA ILE A 33 -23.24 -18.24 -45.18
C ILE A 33 -22.00 -17.87 -44.32
N MET A 34 -21.69 -18.72 -43.37
CA MET A 34 -20.40 -18.77 -42.72
C MET A 34 -19.39 -19.58 -43.52
N LYS A 35 -18.54 -18.92 -44.29
CA LYS A 35 -17.28 -19.50 -44.73
C LYS A 35 -16.31 -19.47 -43.53
N GLN A 36 -15.88 -20.65 -43.11
CA GLN A 36 -14.75 -20.83 -42.20
C GLN A 36 -13.45 -20.37 -42.88
N GLU A 37 -13.02 -19.16 -42.65
CA GLU A 37 -11.62 -18.79 -42.85
C GLU A 37 -10.85 -19.04 -41.54
N LYS A 38 -9.93 -20.00 -41.61
CA LYS A 38 -8.87 -20.18 -40.60
C LYS A 38 -8.03 -18.89 -40.55
N ILE A 39 -8.33 -18.04 -39.59
CA ILE A 39 -7.39 -16.97 -39.21
C ILE A 39 -6.30 -17.63 -38.39
N VAL A 40 -5.19 -17.93 -39.04
CA VAL A 40 -3.90 -18.15 -38.37
C VAL A 40 -3.48 -16.79 -37.87
N GLY A 41 -3.88 -16.48 -36.66
CA GLY A 41 -3.42 -15.27 -35.95
C GLY A 41 -1.94 -15.43 -35.63
N SER A 42 -1.12 -14.62 -36.29
CA SER A 42 0.25 -14.35 -35.88
C SER A 42 0.23 -13.92 -34.41
N ALA A 43 0.81 -14.74 -33.54
CA ALA A 43 1.05 -14.39 -32.16
C ALA A 43 1.91 -13.11 -32.14
N ASP A 44 1.33 -12.04 -31.67
CA ASP A 44 2.01 -10.77 -31.41
C ASP A 44 3.08 -11.01 -30.35
N ALA A 45 4.34 -11.08 -30.80
CA ALA A 45 5.52 -11.41 -30.01
C ALA A 45 6.07 -10.19 -29.23
N SER A 46 5.21 -9.30 -28.70
CA SER A 46 5.64 -8.08 -28.03
C SER A 46 5.16 -7.90 -26.58
N VAL A 47 4.53 -8.91 -25.97
CA VAL A 47 4.39 -8.92 -24.51
C VAL A 47 5.67 -9.53 -23.93
N ALA A 48 6.72 -8.73 -23.81
CA ALA A 48 7.88 -9.08 -23.00
C ALA A 48 7.35 -9.57 -21.64
N ARG A 49 7.59 -10.83 -21.32
CA ARG A 49 7.32 -11.39 -19.99
C ARG A 49 8.11 -10.52 -19.00
N VAL A 50 7.42 -9.63 -18.30
CA VAL A 50 8.01 -8.88 -17.19
C VAL A 50 8.23 -9.90 -16.07
N THR A 51 9.35 -10.62 -16.15
CA THR A 51 9.83 -11.39 -15.02
C THR A 51 10.43 -10.39 -14.06
N ALA A 52 9.94 -10.35 -12.83
CA ALA A 52 10.46 -9.47 -11.77
C ALA A 52 11.96 -9.72 -11.47
N LEU A 53 12.52 -10.84 -11.93
CA LEU A 53 13.93 -11.18 -11.81
C LEU A 53 14.72 -10.55 -12.99
N PRO A 54 15.78 -9.73 -12.72
CA PRO A 54 16.70 -9.26 -13.75
C PRO A 54 17.38 -10.43 -14.50
N SER A 55 17.96 -10.17 -15.67
CA SER A 55 18.68 -11.21 -16.41
C SER A 55 19.80 -11.81 -15.57
N ALA A 56 20.15 -13.08 -15.81
CA ALA A 56 21.24 -13.75 -15.08
C ALA A 56 22.56 -12.97 -15.20
N ALA A 57 22.82 -12.36 -16.36
CA ALA A 57 24.00 -11.53 -16.58
C ALA A 57 23.98 -10.25 -15.74
N ASP A 58 22.80 -9.59 -15.61
CA ASP A 58 22.64 -8.41 -14.76
C ASP A 58 22.78 -8.77 -13.28
N CYS A 59 22.18 -9.88 -12.85
CA CYS A 59 22.32 -10.39 -11.49
C CYS A 59 23.78 -10.69 -11.15
N MET A 60 24.51 -11.31 -12.06
CA MET A 60 25.93 -11.61 -11.90
C MET A 60 26.75 -10.32 -11.78
N ARG A 61 26.56 -9.35 -12.69
CA ARG A 61 27.28 -8.06 -12.65
C ARG A 61 27.00 -7.31 -11.35
N ALA A 62 25.72 -7.19 -10.98
CA ALA A 62 25.30 -6.50 -9.76
C ALA A 62 25.86 -7.17 -8.49
N ARG A 63 25.90 -8.51 -8.46
CA ARG A 63 26.51 -9.29 -7.37
C ARG A 63 28.02 -9.04 -7.25
N LEU A 64 28.75 -9.08 -8.38
CA LEU A 64 30.20 -8.91 -8.40
C LEU A 64 30.60 -7.49 -7.96
N SER A 65 29.85 -6.47 -8.37
CA SER A 65 30.07 -5.07 -7.98
C SER A 65 29.41 -4.69 -6.64
N ARG A 66 28.64 -5.57 -6.04
CA ARG A 66 27.81 -5.28 -4.85
C ARG A 66 26.94 -4.05 -5.02
N ASP A 67 26.30 -3.93 -6.17
CA ASP A 67 25.52 -2.77 -6.56
C ASP A 67 24.27 -2.62 -5.70
N SER A 68 24.24 -1.56 -4.87
CA SER A 68 23.14 -1.28 -3.95
C SER A 68 21.81 -0.97 -4.66
N ARG A 69 21.83 -0.57 -5.93
CA ARG A 69 20.62 -0.33 -6.74
C ARG A 69 19.79 -1.59 -6.96
N PHE A 70 20.45 -2.76 -6.88
CA PHE A 70 19.81 -4.06 -7.02
C PHE A 70 19.41 -4.69 -5.68
N ASP A 71 19.62 -4.02 -4.56
CA ASP A 71 19.24 -4.54 -3.26
C ASP A 71 17.73 -4.68 -3.13
N GLY A 72 17.27 -5.90 -2.78
CA GLY A 72 15.85 -6.25 -2.75
C GLY A 72 15.20 -6.52 -4.12
N ARG A 73 15.93 -6.33 -5.25
CA ARG A 73 15.43 -6.66 -6.59
C ARG A 73 15.68 -8.12 -6.97
N PHE A 74 16.66 -8.75 -6.36
CA PHE A 74 16.91 -10.19 -6.44
C PHE A 74 17.72 -10.68 -5.23
N PHE A 75 17.76 -11.99 -5.07
CA PHE A 75 18.54 -12.68 -4.04
C PHE A 75 19.40 -13.75 -4.70
N MET A 76 20.60 -13.96 -4.17
CA MET A 76 21.50 -15.01 -4.64
C MET A 76 21.60 -16.12 -3.59
N ALA A 77 21.51 -17.37 -3.99
CA ALA A 77 21.68 -18.53 -3.12
C ALA A 77 22.88 -19.36 -3.55
N THR A 78 23.66 -19.83 -2.57
CA THR A 78 24.84 -20.65 -2.80
C THR A 78 24.47 -22.12 -2.65
N LEU A 79 24.67 -22.91 -3.70
CA LEU A 79 24.29 -24.33 -3.77
C LEU A 79 24.98 -25.16 -2.68
N THR A 80 26.28 -24.91 -2.44
CA THR A 80 27.09 -25.68 -1.51
C THR A 80 26.75 -25.40 -0.03
N THR A 81 26.49 -24.14 0.33
CA THR A 81 26.26 -23.77 1.71
C THR A 81 24.78 -23.73 2.08
N ARG A 82 23.88 -23.79 1.09
CA ARG A 82 22.43 -23.64 1.24
C ARG A 82 22.03 -22.32 1.90
N ILE A 83 22.82 -21.25 1.67
CA ILE A 83 22.58 -19.91 2.20
C ILE A 83 22.19 -18.98 1.07
N PHE A 84 21.14 -18.14 1.28
CA PHE A 84 20.84 -17.05 0.35
C PHE A 84 21.21 -15.69 0.96
N CYS A 85 21.61 -14.77 0.08
CA CYS A 85 22.16 -13.45 0.41
C CYS A 85 21.56 -12.36 -0.44
N ARG A 86 21.73 -11.10 0.03
CA ARG A 86 21.51 -9.89 -0.78
C ARG A 86 22.67 -9.71 -1.77
N PRO A 87 22.47 -8.99 -2.90
CA PRO A 87 23.55 -8.64 -3.83
C PRO A 87 24.74 -7.93 -3.15
N ILE A 88 24.44 -7.10 -2.17
CA ILE A 88 25.39 -6.26 -1.41
C ILE A 88 26.09 -7.00 -0.27
N CYS A 89 25.94 -8.33 -0.16
CA CYS A 89 26.51 -9.10 0.95
C CYS A 89 28.03 -8.95 1.01
N PRO A 90 28.61 -8.58 2.19
CA PRO A 90 30.08 -8.43 2.32
C PRO A 90 30.82 -9.75 2.45
N SER A 91 30.14 -10.91 2.41
CA SER A 91 30.76 -12.23 2.46
C SER A 91 31.54 -12.53 1.18
N ARG A 92 32.46 -13.51 1.24
CA ARG A 92 33.19 -13.98 0.05
C ARG A 92 32.19 -14.40 -1.03
N LEU A 93 32.43 -13.95 -2.25
CA LEU A 93 31.61 -14.28 -3.39
C LEU A 93 31.83 -15.72 -3.82
N PRO A 94 30.77 -16.53 -3.99
CA PRO A 94 30.89 -17.88 -4.53
C PRO A 94 31.17 -17.84 -6.04
N ALA A 95 31.77 -18.93 -6.59
CA ALA A 95 31.87 -19.10 -8.04
C ALA A 95 30.49 -19.16 -8.68
N GLU A 96 30.33 -18.59 -9.89
CA GLU A 96 29.04 -18.44 -10.56
C GLU A 96 28.27 -19.75 -10.73
N GLN A 97 28.97 -20.82 -11.06
CA GLN A 97 28.39 -22.17 -11.19
C GLN A 97 27.71 -22.71 -9.92
N ASN A 98 28.05 -22.14 -8.76
CA ASN A 98 27.45 -22.47 -7.46
C ASN A 98 26.35 -21.47 -7.03
N VAL A 99 25.91 -20.59 -7.92
CA VAL A 99 24.92 -19.54 -7.59
C VAL A 99 23.60 -19.81 -8.29
N ARG A 100 22.51 -19.59 -7.57
CA ARG A 100 21.15 -19.54 -8.10
C ARG A 100 20.51 -18.21 -7.71
N TYR A 101 19.82 -17.58 -8.65
CA TYR A 101 19.14 -16.30 -8.43
C TYR A 101 17.64 -16.51 -8.20
N PHE A 102 17.07 -15.69 -7.32
CA PHE A 102 15.66 -15.69 -6.95
C PHE A 102 15.11 -14.28 -6.97
N ALA A 103 13.86 -14.11 -7.44
CA ALA A 103 13.17 -12.83 -7.45
C ALA A 103 12.86 -12.33 -6.02
N THR A 104 12.60 -13.25 -5.10
CA THR A 104 12.23 -12.90 -3.72
C THR A 104 12.97 -13.78 -2.71
N ALA A 105 13.16 -13.26 -1.49
CA ALA A 105 13.69 -14.02 -0.37
C ALA A 105 12.78 -15.20 0.02
N ALA A 106 11.45 -15.03 -0.16
CA ALA A 106 10.49 -16.11 0.05
C ALA A 106 10.71 -17.28 -0.91
N ALA A 107 10.95 -17.00 -2.20
CA ALA A 107 11.26 -18.02 -3.20
C ALA A 107 12.56 -18.78 -2.86
N ALA A 108 13.59 -18.08 -2.38
CA ALA A 108 14.82 -18.71 -1.91
C ALA A 108 14.57 -19.59 -0.68
N GLY A 109 13.77 -19.13 0.27
CA GLY A 109 13.37 -19.90 1.46
C GLY A 109 12.56 -21.15 1.11
N GLU A 110 11.60 -21.07 0.19
CA GLU A 110 10.84 -22.23 -0.31
C GLU A 110 11.73 -23.27 -1.00
N ALA A 111 12.75 -22.80 -1.74
CA ALA A 111 13.73 -23.67 -2.35
C ALA A 111 14.70 -24.32 -1.33
N GLY A 112 14.48 -24.11 -0.02
CA GLY A 112 15.22 -24.74 1.08
C GLY A 112 16.57 -24.08 1.39
N TYR A 113 16.76 -22.81 1.01
CA TYR A 113 17.92 -22.03 1.42
C TYR A 113 17.60 -21.24 2.69
N ARG A 114 18.54 -21.17 3.63
CA ARG A 114 18.40 -20.31 4.81
C ARG A 114 18.97 -18.92 4.58
N PRO A 115 18.45 -17.88 5.25
CA PRO A 115 18.99 -16.54 5.13
C PRO A 115 20.40 -16.41 5.72
N CYS A 116 21.20 -15.56 5.11
CA CYS A 116 22.51 -15.19 5.60
C CYS A 116 22.39 -14.31 6.85
N LEU A 117 22.93 -14.74 7.99
CA LEU A 117 22.89 -13.98 9.23
C LEU A 117 23.75 -12.70 9.19
N ARG A 118 24.67 -12.59 8.22
CA ARG A 118 25.54 -11.42 8.08
C ARG A 118 24.87 -10.28 7.32
N CYS A 119 24.27 -10.54 6.14
CA CYS A 119 23.59 -9.52 5.35
C CYS A 119 22.10 -9.41 5.63
N GLN A 120 21.53 -10.33 6.42
CA GLN A 120 20.14 -10.34 6.87
C GLN A 120 19.17 -10.05 5.70
N PRO A 121 19.02 -10.96 4.72
CA PRO A 121 18.24 -10.71 3.51
C PRO A 121 16.75 -10.43 3.79
N GLU A 122 16.27 -10.79 4.98
CA GLU A 122 14.95 -10.41 5.48
C GLU A 122 14.79 -8.90 5.75
N THR A 123 15.89 -8.15 5.86
CA THR A 123 15.87 -6.68 6.02
C THR A 123 16.00 -5.94 4.69
N ALA A 124 16.11 -6.67 3.58
CA ALA A 124 16.18 -6.05 2.26
C ALA A 124 14.90 -5.25 1.97
N LEU A 125 15.07 -4.20 1.18
CA LEU A 125 13.94 -3.43 0.68
C LEU A 125 13.00 -4.34 -0.11
N PRO A 126 11.66 -4.19 0.05
CA PRO A 126 10.71 -4.94 -0.76
C PRO A 126 10.89 -4.58 -2.25
N MET A 127 10.52 -5.50 -3.15
CA MET A 127 10.49 -5.19 -4.58
C MET A 127 9.49 -4.04 -4.83
N PRO A 128 9.86 -3.02 -5.63
CA PRO A 128 8.94 -1.92 -5.92
C PRO A 128 7.69 -2.42 -6.63
N GLU A 129 6.52 -1.89 -6.27
CA GLU A 129 5.25 -2.25 -6.91
C GLU A 129 5.27 -2.06 -8.44
N SER A 130 5.96 -1.01 -8.91
CA SER A 130 6.15 -0.72 -10.34
C SER A 130 6.88 -1.82 -11.11
N ALA A 131 7.74 -2.59 -10.44
CA ALA A 131 8.48 -3.68 -11.06
C ALA A 131 7.64 -4.97 -11.19
N LEU A 132 6.46 -5.02 -10.57
CA LEU A 132 5.63 -6.24 -10.53
C LEU A 132 4.79 -6.44 -11.80
N GLY A 133 4.42 -5.38 -12.51
CA GLY A 133 3.69 -5.43 -13.79
C GLY A 133 2.30 -6.10 -13.73
N ASN A 134 1.78 -6.41 -12.54
CA ASN A 134 0.49 -7.08 -12.36
C ASN A 134 -0.28 -6.47 -11.18
N ALA A 135 -1.39 -5.78 -11.49
CA ALA A 135 -2.20 -5.08 -10.50
C ALA A 135 -2.80 -6.01 -9.43
N HIS A 136 -3.20 -7.24 -9.79
CA HIS A 136 -3.73 -8.21 -8.81
C HIS A 136 -2.64 -8.66 -7.83
N VAL A 137 -1.40 -8.84 -8.30
CA VAL A 137 -0.27 -9.17 -7.42
C VAL A 137 0.02 -8.01 -6.46
N VAL A 138 0.00 -6.77 -6.95
CA VAL A 138 0.18 -5.57 -6.10
C VAL A 138 -0.91 -5.47 -5.04
N ARG A 139 -2.19 -5.60 -5.43
CA ARG A 139 -3.32 -5.57 -4.49
C ARG A 139 -3.23 -6.70 -3.45
N ALA A 140 -2.88 -7.91 -3.91
CA ALA A 140 -2.69 -9.05 -3.00
C ALA A 140 -1.54 -8.82 -2.01
N LEU A 141 -0.41 -8.29 -2.45
CA LEU A 141 0.73 -7.97 -1.58
C LEU A 141 0.38 -6.94 -0.52
N ARG A 142 -0.38 -5.90 -0.88
CA ARG A 142 -0.85 -4.89 0.08
C ARG A 142 -1.71 -5.52 1.19
N LEU A 143 -2.59 -6.46 0.84
CA LEU A 143 -3.39 -7.22 1.82
C LEU A 143 -2.51 -8.13 2.69
N ILE A 144 -1.57 -8.83 2.08
CA ILE A 144 -0.62 -9.70 2.80
C ILE A 144 0.23 -8.88 3.77
N ASP A 145 0.71 -7.72 3.34
CA ASP A 145 1.50 -6.80 4.18
C ASP A 145 0.68 -6.24 5.35
N GLY A 146 -0.63 -6.06 5.17
CA GLY A 146 -1.59 -5.73 6.23
C GLY A 146 -1.95 -6.90 7.15
N GLY A 147 -1.42 -8.10 6.92
CA GLY A 147 -1.64 -9.29 7.75
C GLY A 147 -2.86 -10.12 7.37
N PHE A 148 -3.47 -9.90 6.20
CA PHE A 148 -4.70 -10.61 5.78
C PHE A 148 -4.59 -12.14 5.87
N LEU A 149 -3.43 -12.71 5.53
CA LEU A 149 -3.19 -14.16 5.61
C LEU A 149 -2.69 -14.63 6.99
N ASN A 150 -2.79 -13.82 8.02
CA ASN A 150 -2.55 -14.27 9.40
C ASN A 150 -3.74 -15.07 9.93
N ASP A 151 -4.96 -14.64 9.61
CA ASP A 151 -6.24 -15.21 10.06
C ASP A 151 -7.16 -15.65 8.93
N GLN A 152 -6.88 -15.23 7.67
CA GLN A 152 -7.69 -15.57 6.50
C GLN A 152 -6.98 -16.56 5.57
N SER A 153 -7.77 -17.30 4.78
CA SER A 153 -7.25 -18.27 3.81
C SER A 153 -6.88 -17.61 2.46
N VAL A 154 -5.98 -18.26 1.69
CA VAL A 154 -5.66 -17.87 0.30
C VAL A 154 -6.92 -17.84 -0.58
N TRP A 155 -7.90 -18.71 -0.34
CA TRP A 155 -9.17 -18.71 -1.04
C TRP A 155 -9.95 -17.40 -0.82
N ARG A 156 -10.00 -16.89 0.44
CA ARG A 156 -10.63 -15.60 0.75
C ARG A 156 -9.86 -14.44 0.13
N LEU A 157 -8.53 -14.50 0.13
CA LEU A 157 -7.69 -13.50 -0.56
C LEU A 157 -8.01 -13.47 -2.07
N ALA A 158 -8.07 -14.63 -2.71
CA ALA A 158 -8.38 -14.72 -4.14
C ALA A 158 -9.79 -14.15 -4.45
N ARG A 159 -10.80 -14.54 -3.65
CA ARG A 159 -12.16 -13.99 -3.79
C ARG A 159 -12.22 -12.47 -3.63
N ARG A 160 -11.44 -11.90 -2.71
CA ARG A 160 -11.36 -10.46 -2.49
C ARG A 160 -10.80 -9.71 -3.72
N LEU A 161 -10.11 -10.43 -4.59
CA LEU A 161 -9.49 -9.92 -5.82
C LEU A 161 -10.22 -10.36 -7.10
N ASP A 162 -11.41 -10.97 -6.95
CA ASP A 162 -12.21 -11.52 -8.04
C ASP A 162 -11.47 -12.60 -8.86
N LEU A 163 -10.61 -13.38 -8.17
CA LEU A 163 -9.81 -14.45 -8.77
C LEU A 163 -10.12 -15.81 -8.12
N SER A 164 -9.78 -16.89 -8.84
CA SER A 164 -9.66 -18.21 -8.24
C SER A 164 -8.31 -18.35 -7.51
N ALA A 165 -8.25 -19.17 -6.45
CA ALA A 165 -7.01 -19.43 -5.71
C ALA A 165 -5.90 -19.97 -6.63
N ARG A 166 -6.24 -20.88 -7.56
CA ARG A 166 -5.29 -21.44 -8.55
C ARG A 166 -4.73 -20.37 -9.49
N HIS A 167 -5.56 -19.41 -9.91
CA HIS A 167 -5.10 -18.30 -10.76
C HIS A 167 -4.17 -17.38 -9.97
N LEU A 168 -4.54 -17.05 -8.72
CA LEU A 168 -3.71 -16.23 -7.84
C LEU A 168 -2.34 -16.89 -7.60
N ASP A 169 -2.29 -18.18 -7.27
CA ASP A 169 -1.03 -18.92 -7.12
C ASP A 169 -0.19 -18.86 -8.39
N ARG A 170 -0.80 -19.06 -9.56
CA ARG A 170 -0.11 -19.02 -10.85
C ARG A 170 0.54 -17.67 -11.13
N ILE A 171 -0.19 -16.55 -10.96
CA ILE A 171 0.38 -15.22 -11.21
C ILE A 171 1.46 -14.87 -10.19
N PHE A 172 1.33 -15.29 -8.93
CA PHE A 172 2.36 -15.13 -7.91
C PHE A 172 3.63 -15.90 -8.25
N MET A 173 3.50 -17.17 -8.66
CA MET A 173 4.65 -17.97 -9.09
C MET A 173 5.35 -17.37 -10.32
N GLN A 174 4.59 -16.84 -11.29
CA GLN A 174 5.13 -16.20 -12.48
C GLN A 174 5.85 -14.88 -12.17
N THR A 175 5.29 -14.07 -11.26
CA THR A 175 5.82 -12.73 -10.95
C THR A 175 6.91 -12.77 -9.88
N LEU A 176 6.70 -13.53 -8.79
CA LEU A 176 7.49 -13.49 -7.57
C LEU A 176 8.29 -14.78 -7.32
N GLY A 177 8.01 -15.84 -8.05
CA GLY A 177 8.63 -17.16 -7.85
C GLY A 177 8.21 -17.84 -6.54
N ALA A 178 7.15 -17.38 -5.88
CA ALA A 178 6.65 -17.89 -4.61
C ALA A 178 5.12 -17.78 -4.55
N THR A 179 4.47 -18.63 -3.76
CA THR A 179 3.01 -18.58 -3.54
C THR A 179 2.62 -17.42 -2.60
N PRO A 180 1.35 -16.95 -2.61
CA PRO A 180 0.86 -15.96 -1.65
C PRO A 180 1.11 -16.36 -0.20
N LEU A 181 0.88 -17.63 0.13
CA LEU A 181 1.10 -18.15 1.48
C LEU A 181 2.57 -18.11 1.88
N SER A 182 3.48 -18.39 0.96
CA SER A 182 4.93 -18.33 1.22
C SER A 182 5.42 -16.91 1.43
N ILE A 183 4.89 -15.97 0.66
CA ILE A 183 5.15 -14.54 0.89
C ILE A 183 4.64 -14.14 2.29
N ALA A 184 3.43 -14.51 2.67
CA ALA A 184 2.87 -14.20 3.99
C ALA A 184 3.71 -14.80 5.13
N ARG A 185 4.12 -16.07 5.00
CA ARG A 185 5.02 -16.71 5.97
C ARG A 185 6.35 -16.00 6.08
N PHE A 186 6.93 -15.61 4.95
CA PHE A 186 8.17 -14.84 4.94
C PHE A 186 8.01 -13.49 5.66
N LYS A 187 6.91 -12.77 5.42
CA LYS A 187 6.63 -11.49 6.09
C LYS A 187 6.50 -11.65 7.61
N ARG A 188 5.83 -12.71 8.09
CA ARG A 188 5.80 -13.04 9.53
C ARG A 188 7.19 -13.33 10.10
N VAL A 189 7.98 -14.14 9.39
CA VAL A 189 9.37 -14.42 9.78
C VAL A 189 10.22 -13.16 9.83
N GLN A 190 10.05 -12.27 8.86
CA GLN A 190 10.73 -10.98 8.80
C GLN A 190 10.41 -10.09 10.01
N LEU A 191 9.12 -9.94 10.33
CA LEU A 191 8.69 -9.18 11.50
C LEU A 191 9.16 -9.86 12.81
N ALA A 192 9.00 -11.17 12.91
CA ALA A 192 9.50 -11.94 14.07
C ALA A 192 11.01 -11.73 14.29
N ARG A 193 11.81 -11.67 13.22
CA ARG A 193 13.25 -11.44 13.32
C ARG A 193 13.58 -10.07 13.89
N GLN A 194 12.84 -9.03 13.50
CA GLN A 194 12.99 -7.69 14.09
C GLN A 194 12.57 -7.67 15.56
N LEU A 195 11.43 -8.31 15.88
CA LEU A 195 10.92 -8.42 17.25
C LEU A 195 11.85 -9.23 18.18
N LEU A 196 12.56 -10.22 17.66
CA LEU A 196 13.58 -10.96 18.42
C LEU A 196 14.79 -10.11 18.84
N ALA A 197 14.98 -8.94 18.25
CA ALA A 197 15.99 -7.98 18.70
C ALA A 197 15.55 -7.15 19.91
N THR A 198 14.26 -7.21 20.27
CA THR A 198 13.67 -6.55 21.44
C THR A 198 13.72 -7.46 22.68
N GLU A 199 13.38 -6.92 23.86
CA GLU A 199 13.32 -7.66 25.11
C GLU A 199 11.97 -8.38 25.34
N LEU A 200 11.05 -8.32 24.37
CA LEU A 200 9.73 -8.96 24.48
C LEU A 200 9.82 -10.47 24.74
N PRO A 201 8.98 -11.06 25.58
CA PRO A 201 8.83 -12.50 25.71
C PRO A 201 8.55 -13.18 24.36
N LEU A 202 9.06 -14.41 24.15
CA LEU A 202 8.85 -15.13 22.86
C LEU A 202 7.37 -15.33 22.52
N THR A 203 6.50 -15.45 23.53
CA THR A 203 5.05 -15.51 23.35
C THR A 203 4.48 -14.23 22.73
N GLN A 204 4.94 -13.06 23.21
CA GLN A 204 4.53 -11.78 22.66
C GLN A 204 5.16 -11.54 21.27
N VAL A 205 6.44 -11.91 21.07
CA VAL A 205 7.05 -11.88 19.73
C VAL A 205 6.24 -12.69 18.74
N ALA A 206 5.79 -13.90 19.11
CA ALA A 206 4.95 -14.72 18.25
C ALA A 206 3.61 -14.03 17.92
N ALA A 207 2.92 -13.52 18.95
CA ALA A 207 1.62 -12.83 18.77
C ALA A 207 1.76 -11.58 17.88
N TYR A 208 2.71 -10.68 18.16
CA TYR A 208 2.93 -9.46 17.37
C TYR A 208 3.42 -9.74 15.95
N ALA A 209 4.11 -10.87 15.72
CA ALA A 209 4.49 -11.31 14.39
C ALA A 209 3.34 -11.99 13.62
N GLY A 210 2.14 -12.12 14.19
CA GLY A 210 0.96 -12.68 13.55
C GLY A 210 0.92 -14.21 13.53
N TYR A 211 1.43 -14.86 14.57
CA TYR A 211 1.32 -16.32 14.78
C TYR A 211 0.23 -16.64 15.81
N ASP A 212 -0.61 -17.62 15.49
CA ASP A 212 -1.68 -18.09 16.39
C ASP A 212 -1.15 -18.84 17.60
N SER A 213 0.06 -19.40 17.52
CA SER A 213 0.66 -20.15 18.61
C SER A 213 2.18 -20.11 18.61
N LEU A 214 2.77 -20.23 19.81
CA LEU A 214 4.22 -20.35 19.99
C LEU A 214 4.79 -21.60 19.27
N SER A 215 4.00 -22.66 19.15
CA SER A 215 4.40 -23.88 18.42
C SER A 215 4.53 -23.64 16.93
N GLN A 216 3.58 -22.91 16.33
CA GLN A 216 3.66 -22.52 14.92
C GLN A 216 4.85 -21.59 14.67
N PHE A 217 5.03 -20.56 15.50
CA PHE A 217 6.17 -19.66 15.48
C PHE A 217 7.52 -20.42 15.52
N ASN A 218 7.70 -21.30 16.50
CA ASN A 218 8.92 -22.09 16.64
C ASN A 218 9.19 -22.97 15.40
N ARG A 219 8.14 -23.61 14.87
CA ARG A 219 8.24 -24.49 13.70
C ARG A 219 8.63 -23.70 12.45
N GLU A 220 7.98 -22.55 12.19
CA GLU A 220 8.27 -21.75 11.00
C GLU A 220 9.66 -21.10 11.05
N LEU A 221 10.07 -20.55 12.19
CA LEU A 221 11.41 -20.00 12.35
C LEU A 221 12.50 -21.07 12.22
N ARG A 222 12.32 -22.24 12.84
CA ARG A 222 13.26 -23.36 12.68
C ARG A 222 13.36 -23.82 11.24
N LYS A 223 12.23 -23.89 10.53
CA LYS A 223 12.23 -24.23 9.09
C LYS A 223 13.01 -23.22 8.27
N PHE A 224 12.90 -21.93 8.59
CA PHE A 224 13.50 -20.85 7.80
C PHE A 224 14.96 -20.57 8.16
N TYR A 225 15.31 -20.56 9.45
CA TYR A 225 16.66 -20.25 9.94
C TYR A 225 17.51 -21.49 10.28
N HIS A 226 16.93 -22.68 10.29
CA HIS A 226 17.54 -23.94 10.73
C HIS A 226 18.05 -23.89 12.20
N CYS A 227 17.52 -23.00 13.02
CA CYS A 227 17.84 -22.90 14.44
C CYS A 227 16.61 -22.45 15.25
N ALA A 228 16.69 -22.58 16.57
CA ALA A 228 15.62 -22.15 17.45
C ALA A 228 15.53 -20.60 17.51
N PRO A 229 14.32 -20.01 17.71
CA PRO A 229 14.18 -18.58 17.90
C PRO A 229 15.04 -17.99 19.01
N SER A 230 15.25 -18.71 20.10
CA SER A 230 16.13 -18.32 21.20
C SER A 230 17.60 -18.14 20.76
N ALA A 231 18.06 -18.95 19.83
CA ALA A 231 19.42 -18.82 19.26
C ALA A 231 19.58 -17.61 18.32
N LEU A 232 18.48 -17.08 17.78
CA LEU A 232 18.46 -15.87 16.98
C LEU A 232 18.41 -14.59 17.83
N ARG A 233 18.01 -14.70 19.08
CA ARG A 233 18.00 -13.61 20.03
C ARG A 233 19.44 -13.28 20.41
N LYS A 234 19.92 -12.09 20.07
CA LYS A 234 21.20 -11.61 20.58
C LYS A 234 21.02 -11.33 22.07
N GLY A 235 21.67 -12.12 22.91
CA GLY A 235 21.49 -12.10 24.35
C GLY A 235 21.53 -10.71 24.95
N ARG A 236 20.57 -10.44 25.85
CA ARG A 236 20.71 -9.54 26.98
C ARG A 236 19.58 -9.79 27.98
N GLY A 237 19.86 -9.41 29.22
CA GLY A 237 19.15 -9.75 30.41
C GLY A 237 17.71 -9.27 30.46
N HIS A 238 16.98 -9.81 31.41
CA HIS A 238 15.60 -9.52 31.73
C HIS A 238 15.49 -8.08 32.27
N SER A 239 15.17 -7.15 31.39
CA SER A 239 14.67 -5.82 31.74
C SER A 239 13.13 -5.86 31.67
N GLN A 240 12.47 -4.91 32.32
CA GLN A 240 11.01 -4.78 32.27
C GLN A 240 10.54 -4.73 30.81
N ALA A 241 9.43 -5.40 30.53
CA ALA A 241 8.84 -5.42 29.20
C ALA A 241 8.66 -3.97 28.68
N PRO A 242 9.15 -3.64 27.49
CA PRO A 242 9.03 -2.30 26.95
C PRO A 242 7.55 -1.93 26.77
N GLN A 243 7.17 -0.69 27.07
CA GLN A 243 5.80 -0.20 26.84
C GLN A 243 5.51 0.07 25.36
N THR A 244 6.55 0.21 24.55
CA THR A 244 6.46 0.49 23.12
C THR A 244 7.37 -0.45 22.33
N LEU A 245 6.91 -0.80 21.13
CA LEU A 245 7.65 -1.59 20.17
C LEU A 245 8.41 -0.67 19.21
N SER A 246 9.74 -0.77 19.17
CA SER A 246 10.57 0.01 18.23
C SER A 246 11.05 -0.86 17.08
N LEU A 247 10.70 -0.47 15.85
CA LEU A 247 11.04 -1.16 14.61
C LEU A 247 11.69 -0.20 13.61
N THR A 248 12.57 -0.70 12.76
CA THR A 248 13.18 0.07 11.67
C THR A 248 12.57 -0.30 10.34
N LEU A 249 12.04 0.70 9.62
CA LEU A 249 11.58 0.58 8.24
C LEU A 249 12.65 1.13 7.29
N PRO A 250 13.16 0.30 6.37
CA PRO A 250 14.13 0.75 5.39
C PRO A 250 13.48 1.68 4.36
N VAL A 251 14.22 2.71 3.96
CA VAL A 251 13.78 3.68 2.95
C VAL A 251 14.62 3.56 1.70
N ARG A 252 13.96 3.50 0.54
CA ARG A 252 14.65 3.41 -0.76
C ARG A 252 15.10 4.80 -1.23
N PRO A 253 16.41 5.01 -1.45
CA PRO A 253 16.91 6.28 -2.00
C PRO A 253 16.59 6.41 -3.52
N PRO A 254 16.56 7.65 -4.06
CA PRO A 254 16.56 8.91 -3.32
C PRO A 254 15.25 9.12 -2.56
N TYR A 255 15.32 9.79 -1.40
CA TYR A 255 14.14 10.11 -0.57
C TYR A 255 14.32 11.46 0.10
N ASP A 256 13.42 12.37 -0.17
CA ASP A 256 13.40 13.70 0.42
C ASP A 256 12.59 13.70 1.72
N PHE A 257 13.30 13.56 2.85
CA PHE A 257 12.68 13.56 4.18
C PHE A 257 12.07 14.93 4.52
N ASP A 258 12.73 16.01 4.15
CA ASP A 258 12.25 17.37 4.44
C ASP A 258 10.90 17.62 3.76
N TRP A 259 10.77 17.20 2.51
CA TRP A 259 9.51 17.28 1.77
C TRP A 259 8.38 16.54 2.49
N VAL A 260 8.60 15.27 2.85
CA VAL A 260 7.56 14.45 3.47
C VAL A 260 7.13 15.00 4.83
N PHE A 261 8.10 15.31 5.72
CA PHE A 261 7.77 15.83 7.05
C PHE A 261 7.14 17.23 6.97
N ASN A 262 7.58 18.10 6.08
CA ASN A 262 6.96 19.42 5.86
C ASN A 262 5.53 19.29 5.30
N TYR A 263 5.32 18.37 4.37
CA TYR A 263 4.00 18.08 3.82
C TYR A 263 3.01 17.63 4.91
N LEU A 264 3.45 16.74 5.79
CA LEU A 264 2.64 16.26 6.93
C LEU A 264 2.40 17.39 7.95
N ARG A 265 3.43 18.18 8.27
CA ARG A 265 3.33 19.32 9.22
C ARG A 265 2.28 20.33 8.81
N MET A 266 2.27 20.74 7.53
CA MET A 266 1.28 21.71 7.03
C MET A 266 -0.15 21.22 7.06
N ARG A 267 -0.36 19.93 7.33
CA ARG A 267 -1.67 19.26 7.31
C ARG A 267 -1.99 18.53 8.60
N ALA A 268 -1.13 18.66 9.60
CA ALA A 268 -1.32 18.02 10.90
C ALA A 268 -2.64 18.48 11.55
N LEU A 269 -3.36 17.54 12.13
CA LEU A 269 -4.63 17.75 12.80
C LEU A 269 -4.39 17.93 14.30
N ASP A 270 -4.90 19.01 14.88
CA ASP A 270 -4.73 19.35 16.28
C ASP A 270 -5.24 18.22 17.20
N GLY A 271 -4.44 17.82 18.17
CA GLY A 271 -4.76 16.74 19.10
C GLY A 271 -4.67 15.33 18.52
N ILE A 272 -4.50 15.17 17.20
CA ILE A 272 -4.36 13.88 16.54
C ILE A 272 -2.95 13.69 15.98
N GLU A 273 -2.39 14.71 15.33
CA GLU A 273 -1.09 14.64 14.67
C GLU A 273 -0.15 15.74 15.17
N THR A 274 1.09 15.38 15.39
CA THR A 274 2.17 16.33 15.70
C THR A 274 3.37 16.06 14.80
N VAL A 275 3.97 17.11 14.23
CA VAL A 275 5.19 16.99 13.42
C VAL A 275 6.21 18.01 13.87
N GLN A 276 7.31 17.56 14.47
CA GLN A 276 8.41 18.40 14.95
C GLN A 276 9.73 17.91 14.33
N GLY A 277 10.41 18.77 13.57
CA GLY A 277 11.60 18.35 12.82
C GLY A 277 11.29 17.16 11.92
N HIS A 278 12.01 16.06 12.07
CA HIS A 278 11.78 14.79 11.40
C HIS A 278 11.15 13.74 12.36
N CYS A 279 10.27 14.19 13.23
CA CYS A 279 9.45 13.35 14.09
C CYS A 279 7.97 13.60 13.77
N TYR A 280 7.25 12.55 13.39
CA TYR A 280 5.79 12.53 13.21
C TYR A 280 5.20 11.65 14.30
N GLU A 281 4.21 12.16 14.99
CA GLU A 281 3.43 11.41 15.97
C GLU A 281 1.96 11.47 15.60
N ARG A 282 1.26 10.33 15.72
CA ARG A 282 -0.17 10.25 15.56
C ARG A 282 -0.81 9.47 16.68
N GLN A 283 -1.79 10.10 17.31
CA GLN A 283 -2.62 9.48 18.33
C GLN A 283 -3.54 8.43 17.69
N LEU A 284 -3.63 7.26 18.32
CA LEU A 284 -4.59 6.23 17.96
C LEU A 284 -5.94 6.51 18.65
N PRO A 285 -7.06 6.08 18.05
CA PRO A 285 -8.38 6.19 18.68
C PRO A 285 -8.41 5.51 20.06
N ASP A 286 -9.38 5.91 20.90
CA ASP A 286 -9.71 5.25 22.18
C ASP A 286 -8.51 5.16 23.15
N GLN A 287 -7.61 6.15 23.12
CA GLN A 287 -6.42 6.23 24.01
C GLN A 287 -5.49 5.02 23.92
N GLN A 288 -5.47 4.35 22.78
CA GLN A 288 -4.58 3.19 22.55
C GLN A 288 -3.09 3.59 22.43
N GLY A 289 -2.75 4.85 22.71
CA GLY A 289 -1.40 5.39 22.60
C GLY A 289 -1.13 6.04 21.25
N SER A 290 0.14 6.29 20.94
CA SER A 290 0.54 6.95 19.70
C SER A 290 1.51 6.10 18.87
N VAL A 291 1.46 6.32 17.55
CA VAL A 291 2.47 5.86 16.61
C VAL A 291 3.46 7.00 16.39
N VAL A 292 4.73 6.76 16.69
CA VAL A 292 5.81 7.75 16.53
C VAL A 292 6.74 7.29 15.41
N VAL A 293 7.01 8.16 14.45
CA VAL A 293 7.90 7.89 13.31
C VAL A 293 9.00 8.93 13.28
N VAL A 294 10.25 8.49 13.40
CA VAL A 294 11.42 9.37 13.47
C VAL A 294 12.41 8.98 12.37
N ARG A 295 13.00 9.97 11.71
CA ARG A 295 14.14 9.72 10.82
C ARG A 295 15.32 9.16 11.60
N ASP A 296 15.87 8.04 11.12
CA ASP A 296 17.05 7.39 11.68
C ASP A 296 18.08 7.15 10.57
N GLY A 297 18.93 8.11 10.33
CA GLY A 297 19.85 8.13 9.21
C GLY A 297 19.10 8.13 7.86
N GLN A 298 19.24 7.04 7.10
CA GLN A 298 18.54 6.83 5.82
C GLN A 298 17.28 5.93 5.98
N ASN A 299 16.86 5.66 7.21
CA ASN A 299 15.69 4.83 7.50
C ASN A 299 14.69 5.62 8.35
N LEU A 300 13.54 4.99 8.61
CA LEU A 300 12.57 5.47 9.60
C LEU A 300 12.56 4.49 10.78
N ARG A 301 12.63 5.03 11.99
CA ARG A 301 12.35 4.29 13.22
C ARG A 301 10.90 4.53 13.58
N VAL A 302 10.16 3.45 13.77
CA VAL A 302 8.74 3.48 14.12
C VAL A 302 8.58 2.93 15.53
N GLN A 303 7.92 3.67 16.39
CA GLN A 303 7.52 3.23 17.71
C GLN A 303 6.00 3.02 17.71
N LEU A 304 5.58 1.83 18.12
CA LEU A 304 4.18 1.41 18.18
C LEU A 304 3.80 1.13 19.62
N PRO A 305 2.60 1.51 20.08
CA PRO A 305 2.10 1.10 21.37
C PRO A 305 1.82 -0.41 21.37
N LEU A 306 2.07 -1.06 22.50
CA LEU A 306 1.71 -2.45 22.72
C LEU A 306 0.20 -2.54 23.02
N ASN A 307 -0.42 -3.67 22.61
CA ASN A 307 -1.86 -3.95 22.83
C ASN A 307 -2.84 -3.01 22.11
N SER A 308 -2.37 -2.35 21.04
CA SER A 308 -3.21 -1.59 20.12
C SER A 308 -3.67 -2.45 18.93
N GLU A 309 -3.95 -1.81 17.81
CA GLU A 309 -4.21 -2.50 16.54
C GLU A 309 -3.08 -3.48 16.14
N PRO A 310 -3.35 -4.47 15.26
CA PRO A 310 -2.32 -5.39 14.78
C PRO A 310 -1.10 -4.68 14.22
N THR A 311 0.08 -5.08 14.66
CA THR A 311 1.38 -4.47 14.27
C THR A 311 1.53 -4.33 12.76
N HIS A 312 1.12 -5.33 11.98
CA HIS A 312 1.17 -5.30 10.51
C HIS A 312 0.32 -4.17 9.93
N ALA A 313 -0.89 -3.95 10.46
CA ALA A 313 -1.79 -2.91 9.99
C ALA A 313 -1.19 -1.52 10.24
N LEU A 314 -0.64 -1.27 11.42
CA LEU A 314 0.02 0.00 11.75
C LEU A 314 1.26 0.23 10.89
N LEU A 315 2.11 -0.78 10.71
CA LEU A 315 3.28 -0.68 9.84
C LEU A 315 2.89 -0.40 8.38
N ARG A 316 1.80 -1.02 7.89
CA ARG A 316 1.29 -0.76 6.54
C ARG A 316 0.79 0.68 6.40
N ARG A 317 0.08 1.22 7.41
CA ARG A 317 -0.34 2.63 7.41
C ARG A 317 0.87 3.58 7.38
N VAL A 318 1.89 3.32 8.20
CA VAL A 318 3.14 4.10 8.17
C VAL A 318 3.80 4.02 6.79
N ALA A 319 3.95 2.82 6.22
CA ALA A 319 4.53 2.65 4.89
C ALA A 319 3.76 3.45 3.82
N ARG A 320 2.43 3.48 3.90
CA ARG A 320 1.57 4.27 3.00
C ARG A 320 1.73 5.77 3.21
N VAL A 321 1.69 6.26 4.46
CA VAL A 321 1.85 7.70 4.78
C VAL A 321 3.20 8.21 4.28
N PHE A 322 4.26 7.44 4.48
CA PHE A 322 5.63 7.83 4.11
C PHE A 322 6.03 7.38 2.70
N ASP A 323 5.13 6.74 1.93
CA ASP A 323 5.37 6.31 0.55
C ASP A 323 6.62 5.43 0.38
N LEU A 324 6.76 4.42 1.25
CA LEU A 324 7.97 3.59 1.31
C LEU A 324 8.06 2.56 0.18
N ASP A 325 6.94 2.25 -0.49
CA ASP A 325 6.88 1.27 -1.58
C ASP A 325 7.37 1.82 -2.93
N ALA A 326 7.58 3.16 -3.01
CA ALA A 326 7.93 3.84 -4.24
C ALA A 326 9.38 3.56 -4.68
N ASP A 327 9.58 3.38 -5.99
CA ASP A 327 10.91 3.31 -6.61
C ASP A 327 11.42 4.71 -7.00
N GLY A 328 11.94 5.44 -6.03
CA GLY A 328 12.42 6.81 -6.23
C GLY A 328 13.46 6.95 -7.33
N ALA A 329 14.31 5.95 -7.56
CA ALA A 329 15.32 5.98 -8.60
C ALA A 329 14.71 5.89 -10.00
N SER A 330 13.76 4.97 -10.22
CA SER A 330 13.06 4.85 -11.50
C SER A 330 12.18 6.08 -11.80
N ILE A 331 11.49 6.60 -10.77
CA ILE A 331 10.69 7.83 -10.88
C ILE A 331 11.58 9.01 -11.28
N HIS A 332 12.70 9.20 -10.57
CA HIS A 332 13.66 10.27 -10.86
C HIS A 332 14.21 10.15 -12.29
N ALA A 333 14.67 8.97 -12.67
CA ALA A 333 15.26 8.74 -14.00
C ALA A 333 14.26 9.02 -15.13
N HIS A 334 12.97 8.70 -14.94
CA HIS A 334 11.92 8.95 -15.92
C HIS A 334 11.56 10.44 -16.01
N LEU A 335 11.24 11.06 -14.87
CA LEU A 335 10.76 12.44 -14.85
C LEU A 335 11.87 13.47 -15.13
N ALA A 336 13.15 13.15 -14.92
CA ALA A 336 14.28 14.00 -15.27
C ALA A 336 14.50 14.13 -16.78
N GLN A 337 13.85 13.32 -17.61
CA GLN A 337 13.88 13.44 -19.07
C GLN A 337 12.94 14.55 -19.57
N GLU A 338 11.95 14.93 -18.76
CA GLU A 338 10.91 15.87 -19.12
C GLU A 338 11.35 17.32 -18.87
N THR A 339 11.40 18.14 -19.92
CA THR A 339 11.94 19.52 -19.91
C THR A 339 11.33 20.38 -18.81
N VAL A 340 10.00 20.29 -18.61
CA VAL A 340 9.27 21.10 -17.61
C VAL A 340 9.57 20.66 -16.17
N LEU A 341 9.82 19.36 -15.95
CA LEU A 341 10.04 18.77 -14.63
C LEU A 341 11.52 18.70 -14.24
N LYS A 342 12.42 18.56 -15.21
CA LYS A 342 13.87 18.35 -15.02
C LYS A 342 14.53 19.30 -14.01
N PRO A 343 14.29 20.64 -14.05
CA PRO A 343 14.89 21.54 -13.07
C PRO A 343 14.49 21.22 -11.64
N TRP A 344 13.23 20.82 -11.43
CA TRP A 344 12.65 20.54 -10.12
C TRP A 344 13.04 19.16 -9.62
N VAL A 345 13.07 18.17 -10.52
CA VAL A 345 13.52 16.80 -10.22
C VAL A 345 14.99 16.79 -9.78
N ASN A 346 15.84 17.57 -10.43
CA ASN A 346 17.25 17.69 -10.06
C ASN A 346 17.47 18.48 -8.77
N ARG A 347 16.61 19.47 -8.48
CA ARG A 347 16.70 20.30 -7.27
C ARG A 347 16.24 19.54 -6.02
N ALA A 348 15.24 18.69 -6.14
CA ALA A 348 14.67 17.93 -5.03
C ALA A 348 14.51 16.45 -5.41
N PRO A 349 15.63 15.71 -5.55
CA PRO A 349 15.55 14.29 -5.89
C PRO A 349 14.85 13.52 -4.79
N GLY A 350 13.90 12.66 -5.16
CA GLY A 350 13.24 11.77 -4.22
C GLY A 350 11.99 12.31 -3.55
N LEU A 351 11.30 13.30 -4.15
CA LEU A 351 9.97 13.69 -3.68
C LEU A 351 9.05 12.46 -3.63
N ARG A 352 8.21 12.42 -2.63
CA ARG A 352 7.24 11.35 -2.39
C ARG A 352 5.81 11.88 -2.48
N VAL A 353 4.88 10.97 -2.67
CA VAL A 353 3.44 11.21 -2.56
C VAL A 353 3.00 10.74 -1.16
N PRO A 354 2.97 11.59 -0.12
CA PRO A 354 2.53 11.16 1.20
C PRO A 354 1.11 10.61 1.14
N GLY A 355 0.88 9.38 1.61
CA GLY A 355 -0.41 8.70 1.55
C GLY A 355 -1.35 9.08 2.68
N ALA A 356 -2.50 8.41 2.73
CA ALA A 356 -3.52 8.56 3.75
C ALA A 356 -3.21 7.67 4.97
N TRP A 357 -3.47 8.17 6.18
CA TRP A 357 -3.56 7.30 7.36
C TRP A 357 -4.84 6.47 7.32
N ASP A 358 -5.96 7.15 7.05
CA ASP A 358 -7.28 6.57 6.89
C ASP A 358 -7.95 7.11 5.62
N GLY A 359 -8.69 6.25 4.91
CA GLY A 359 -9.29 6.60 3.63
C GLY A 359 -10.51 7.51 3.77
N PHE A 360 -11.37 7.26 4.75
CA PHE A 360 -12.53 8.09 5.02
C PHE A 360 -12.11 9.48 5.48
N GLU A 361 -11.19 9.58 6.45
CA GLU A 361 -10.59 10.85 6.88
C GLU A 361 -10.07 11.65 5.68
N THR A 362 -9.30 11.00 4.81
CA THR A 362 -8.70 11.67 3.65
C THR A 362 -9.74 12.13 2.64
N ALA A 363 -10.81 11.36 2.42
CA ALA A 363 -11.91 11.76 1.55
C ALA A 363 -12.67 12.97 2.10
N ILE A 364 -12.95 13.01 3.40
CA ILE A 364 -13.51 14.19 4.07
C ILE A 364 -12.59 15.40 3.90
N ARG A 365 -11.30 15.26 4.19
CA ARG A 365 -10.30 16.34 4.05
C ARG A 365 -10.19 16.85 2.62
N ALA A 366 -10.35 15.97 1.62
CA ALA A 366 -10.39 16.37 0.21
C ALA A 366 -11.60 17.28 -0.10
N ILE A 367 -12.76 17.00 0.49
CA ILE A 367 -13.96 17.85 0.35
C ILE A 367 -13.74 19.18 1.06
N LEU A 368 -13.23 19.17 2.30
CA LEU A 368 -12.96 20.40 3.08
C LEU A 368 -11.93 21.30 2.37
N GLY A 369 -10.98 20.72 1.66
CA GLY A 369 -9.93 21.40 0.91
C GLY A 369 -10.34 21.95 -0.47
N GLN A 370 -11.58 21.72 -0.92
CA GLN A 370 -12.04 22.24 -2.23
C GLN A 370 -12.01 23.77 -2.25
N GLN A 371 -11.30 24.36 -3.22
CA GLN A 371 -11.25 25.80 -3.48
C GLN A 371 -10.84 26.67 -2.27
N VAL A 372 -10.05 26.12 -1.36
CA VAL A 372 -9.47 26.85 -0.23
C VAL A 372 -7.99 26.54 -0.06
N SER A 373 -7.27 27.35 0.72
CA SER A 373 -5.87 27.06 1.07
C SER A 373 -5.78 25.80 1.94
N VAL A 374 -4.57 25.19 1.96
CA VAL A 374 -4.27 24.03 2.83
C VAL A 374 -4.56 24.37 4.31
N ALA A 375 -4.15 25.58 4.76
CA ALA A 375 -4.40 26.06 6.11
C ALA A 375 -5.90 26.09 6.42
N ARG A 376 -6.71 26.72 5.53
CA ARG A 376 -8.16 26.80 5.74
C ARG A 376 -8.84 25.41 5.75
N GLY A 377 -8.40 24.50 4.88
CA GLY A 377 -8.90 23.11 4.89
C GLY A 377 -8.57 22.38 6.19
N THR A 378 -7.37 22.61 6.76
CA THR A 378 -6.95 22.05 8.06
C THR A 378 -7.75 22.67 9.23
N GLU A 379 -7.97 23.99 9.22
CA GLU A 379 -8.83 24.66 10.22
C GLU A 379 -10.26 24.08 10.25
N LEU A 380 -10.87 23.86 9.08
CA LEU A 380 -12.20 23.24 8.99
C LEU A 380 -12.20 21.79 9.53
N ALA A 381 -11.12 21.04 9.26
CA ALA A 381 -10.98 19.69 9.80
C ALA A 381 -10.82 19.70 11.32
N ASN A 382 -10.04 20.62 11.88
CA ASN A 382 -9.87 20.79 13.32
C ASN A 382 -11.19 21.19 13.99
N ALA A 383 -11.93 22.15 13.42
CA ALA A 383 -13.26 22.52 13.91
C ALA A 383 -14.24 21.32 13.91
N MET A 384 -14.18 20.48 12.87
CA MET A 384 -14.99 19.27 12.78
C MET A 384 -14.61 18.24 13.85
N ILE A 385 -13.32 18.03 14.12
CA ILE A 385 -12.82 17.15 15.19
C ILE A 385 -13.32 17.63 16.55
N GLN A 386 -13.18 18.92 16.84
CA GLN A 386 -13.65 19.52 18.10
C GLN A 386 -15.17 19.37 18.28
N ARG A 387 -15.94 19.57 17.22
CA ARG A 387 -17.41 19.57 17.28
C ARG A 387 -18.00 18.17 17.35
N TYR A 388 -17.47 17.21 16.59
CA TYR A 388 -18.07 15.89 16.36
C TYR A 388 -17.17 14.70 16.73
N GLY A 389 -15.85 14.91 16.93
CA GLY A 389 -14.88 13.83 17.00
C GLY A 389 -14.48 13.37 18.41
N HIS A 390 -14.84 14.16 19.46
CA HIS A 390 -14.51 13.83 20.86
C HIS A 390 -13.03 13.43 21.08
N GLY A 391 -12.08 14.14 20.45
CA GLY A 391 -10.64 13.89 20.55
C GLY A 391 -10.07 12.93 19.49
N SER A 392 -10.91 12.42 18.59
CA SER A 392 -10.49 11.62 17.44
C SER A 392 -11.11 12.17 16.15
N PHE A 393 -10.65 11.72 14.99
CA PHE A 393 -11.32 12.07 13.74
C PHE A 393 -12.74 11.46 13.74
N PRO A 394 -13.80 12.23 13.41
CA PRO A 394 -15.16 11.74 13.49
C PRO A 394 -15.40 10.52 12.58
N THR A 395 -16.12 9.54 13.09
CA THR A 395 -16.54 8.35 12.34
C THR A 395 -17.67 8.68 11.35
N PRO A 396 -17.91 7.81 10.34
CA PRO A 396 -19.06 7.94 9.45
C PRO A 396 -20.40 8.07 10.20
N ALA A 397 -20.57 7.35 11.31
CA ALA A 397 -21.78 7.41 12.11
C ALA A 397 -22.00 8.76 12.79
N GLN A 398 -20.92 9.41 13.21
CA GLN A 398 -20.97 10.73 13.86
C GLN A 398 -21.26 11.88 12.88
N LEU A 399 -20.93 11.72 11.59
CA LEU A 399 -21.07 12.79 10.59
C LEU A 399 -22.31 12.66 9.69
N CYS A 400 -22.85 11.45 9.53
CA CYS A 400 -23.86 11.17 8.51
C CYS A 400 -25.16 11.99 8.65
N ASP A 401 -25.51 12.45 9.85
CA ASP A 401 -26.75 13.18 10.14
C ASP A 401 -26.50 14.62 10.65
N GLN A 402 -25.24 15.12 10.49
CA GLN A 402 -24.86 16.47 10.93
C GLN A 402 -24.97 17.49 9.80
N ASP A 403 -25.33 18.74 10.15
CA ASP A 403 -25.14 19.87 9.25
C ASP A 403 -23.74 20.45 9.40
N VAL A 404 -22.82 19.86 8.64
CA VAL A 404 -21.40 20.24 8.70
C VAL A 404 -21.15 21.65 8.11
N ALA A 405 -22.12 22.25 7.41
CA ALA A 405 -22.02 23.62 6.91
C ALA A 405 -21.92 24.68 8.02
N GLU A 406 -22.43 24.38 9.22
CA GLU A 406 -22.30 25.21 10.41
C GLU A 406 -20.83 25.54 10.79
N LEU A 407 -19.86 24.75 10.31
CA LEU A 407 -18.42 25.00 10.50
C LEU A 407 -17.89 26.16 9.64
N GLY A 408 -18.74 26.91 8.95
CA GLY A 408 -18.36 28.06 8.13
C GLY A 408 -17.85 27.67 6.73
N MET A 409 -18.50 26.71 6.10
CA MET A 409 -18.31 26.33 4.71
C MET A 409 -19.62 26.45 3.90
N PRO A 410 -19.55 26.52 2.56
CA PRO A 410 -20.76 26.53 1.74
C PRO A 410 -21.63 25.30 2.00
N GLY A 411 -22.97 25.46 2.10
CA GLY A 411 -23.92 24.39 2.40
C GLY A 411 -23.79 23.18 1.48
N ARG A 412 -23.48 23.38 0.18
CA ARG A 412 -23.23 22.29 -0.77
C ARG A 412 -22.03 21.42 -0.38
N ARG A 413 -21.00 22.04 0.22
CA ARG A 413 -19.81 21.32 0.68
C ARG A 413 -20.12 20.54 1.97
N GLY A 414 -20.84 21.14 2.92
CA GLY A 414 -21.31 20.45 4.13
C GLY A 414 -22.18 19.24 3.78
N LEU A 415 -23.11 19.41 2.85
CA LEU A 415 -23.94 18.31 2.35
C LEU A 415 -23.12 17.17 1.74
N ALA A 416 -22.07 17.48 0.97
CA ALA A 416 -21.19 16.45 0.39
C ALA A 416 -20.48 15.64 1.48
N VAL A 417 -20.06 16.26 2.60
CA VAL A 417 -19.48 15.58 3.77
C VAL A 417 -20.49 14.60 4.38
N SER A 418 -21.72 15.04 4.65
CA SER A 418 -22.77 14.21 5.26
C SER A 418 -23.16 13.04 4.33
N LEU A 419 -23.28 13.28 3.03
CA LEU A 419 -23.59 12.24 2.04
C LEU A 419 -22.47 11.21 1.91
N LEU A 420 -21.19 11.63 1.90
CA LEU A 420 -20.05 10.72 1.92
C LEU A 420 -20.04 9.88 3.20
N ALA A 421 -20.34 10.49 4.35
CA ALA A 421 -20.44 9.77 5.63
C ALA A 421 -21.57 8.74 5.62
N ARG A 422 -22.75 9.07 5.05
CA ARG A 422 -23.85 8.12 4.87
C ARG A 422 -23.48 6.94 3.97
N ALA A 423 -22.83 7.20 2.84
CA ALA A 423 -22.39 6.15 1.91
C ALA A 423 -21.33 5.24 2.57
N ALA A 424 -20.38 5.81 3.31
CA ALA A 424 -19.38 5.05 4.05
C ALA A 424 -20.02 4.20 5.17
N ARG A 425 -20.98 4.74 5.93
CA ARG A 425 -21.73 4.01 6.96
C ARG A 425 -22.51 2.82 6.39
N ARG A 426 -23.03 2.95 5.16
CA ARG A 426 -23.75 1.87 4.47
C ARG A 426 -22.82 0.83 3.82
N GLY A 427 -21.48 1.04 3.87
CA GLY A 427 -20.51 0.17 3.23
C GLY A 427 -20.47 0.29 1.70
N GLU A 428 -20.99 1.37 1.14
CA GLU A 428 -20.98 1.65 -0.32
C GLU A 428 -19.61 2.16 -0.80
N LEU A 429 -18.74 2.58 0.12
CA LEU A 429 -17.39 3.09 -0.16
C LEU A 429 -16.35 2.18 0.49
N ASP A 430 -15.57 1.49 -0.33
CA ASP A 430 -14.45 0.67 0.14
C ASP A 430 -13.13 1.46 -0.02
N PHE A 431 -12.58 1.94 1.11
CA PHE A 431 -11.28 2.62 1.16
C PHE A 431 -10.12 1.67 1.52
N SER A 432 -10.35 0.36 1.52
CA SER A 432 -9.30 -0.62 1.85
C SER A 432 -8.21 -0.69 0.77
N ASP A 433 -7.06 -1.27 1.14
CA ASP A 433 -5.94 -1.51 0.21
C ASP A 433 -6.30 -2.47 -0.96
N SER A 434 -7.43 -3.18 -0.84
CA SER A 434 -7.96 -4.10 -1.86
C SER A 434 -9.09 -3.54 -2.69
N CYS A 435 -9.50 -2.29 -2.46
CA CYS A 435 -10.65 -1.71 -3.14
C CYS A 435 -10.51 -1.77 -4.67
N ASP A 436 -11.63 -1.94 -5.34
CA ASP A 436 -11.73 -1.70 -6.76
C ASP A 436 -11.77 -0.18 -6.98
N GLN A 437 -10.70 0.35 -7.62
CA GLN A 437 -10.54 1.79 -7.81
C GLN A 437 -11.60 2.38 -8.76
N GLU A 438 -12.09 1.61 -9.72
CA GLU A 438 -13.12 2.06 -10.66
C GLU A 438 -14.47 2.13 -9.96
N GLN A 439 -14.83 1.08 -9.19
CA GLN A 439 -16.04 1.07 -8.39
C GLN A 439 -16.06 2.18 -7.34
N LEU A 440 -14.95 2.36 -6.60
CA LEU A 440 -14.84 3.46 -5.63
C LEU A 440 -14.99 4.82 -6.33
N SER A 441 -14.36 5.00 -7.49
CA SER A 441 -14.44 6.25 -8.24
C SER A 441 -15.86 6.54 -8.71
N ALA A 442 -16.57 5.54 -9.21
CA ALA A 442 -17.97 5.67 -9.62
C ALA A 442 -18.89 6.01 -8.43
N ALA A 443 -18.71 5.33 -7.30
CA ALA A 443 -19.47 5.60 -6.08
C ALA A 443 -19.21 7.02 -5.53
N LEU A 444 -17.96 7.48 -5.54
CA LEU A 444 -17.62 8.85 -5.14
C LEU A 444 -18.21 9.89 -6.09
N MET A 445 -18.15 9.67 -7.40
CA MET A 445 -18.72 10.59 -8.40
C MET A 445 -20.24 10.69 -8.32
N ALA A 446 -20.92 9.69 -7.79
CA ALA A 446 -22.37 9.72 -7.57
C ALA A 446 -22.79 10.65 -6.43
N ILE A 447 -21.85 11.08 -5.57
CA ILE A 447 -22.13 11.97 -4.43
C ILE A 447 -22.15 13.43 -4.92
N PRO A 448 -23.27 14.15 -4.77
CA PRO A 448 -23.35 15.57 -5.10
C PRO A 448 -22.28 16.39 -4.37
N GLY A 449 -21.50 17.19 -5.12
CA GLY A 449 -20.39 17.99 -4.58
C GLY A 449 -19.01 17.32 -4.66
N ILE A 450 -18.94 16.05 -5.04
CA ILE A 450 -17.68 15.37 -5.35
C ILE A 450 -17.48 15.38 -6.87
N GLY A 451 -16.42 16.03 -7.33
CA GLY A 451 -16.06 16.11 -8.74
C GLY A 451 -14.78 15.33 -9.08
N PRO A 452 -14.39 15.30 -10.38
CA PRO A 452 -13.22 14.55 -10.85
C PRO A 452 -11.93 14.87 -10.09
N TRP A 453 -11.69 16.15 -9.76
CA TRP A 453 -10.52 16.55 -8.98
C TRP A 453 -10.45 15.84 -7.61
N THR A 454 -11.59 15.80 -6.90
CA THR A 454 -11.66 15.18 -5.57
C THR A 454 -11.43 13.66 -5.67
N VAL A 455 -12.01 13.03 -6.70
CA VAL A 455 -11.79 11.59 -6.96
C VAL A 455 -10.34 11.30 -7.27
N ASP A 456 -9.71 12.07 -8.16
CA ASP A 456 -8.29 11.91 -8.51
C ASP A 456 -7.38 12.16 -7.29
N TYR A 457 -7.72 13.13 -6.42
CA TYR A 457 -7.00 13.37 -5.18
C TYR A 457 -7.14 12.19 -4.19
N ILE A 458 -8.30 11.57 -4.10
CA ILE A 458 -8.51 10.36 -3.28
C ILE A 458 -7.69 9.19 -3.86
N LYS A 459 -7.71 8.97 -5.18
CA LYS A 459 -6.86 7.96 -5.84
C LYS A 459 -5.39 8.17 -5.51
N LEU A 460 -4.92 9.41 -5.62
CA LEU A 460 -3.55 9.80 -5.30
C LEU A 460 -3.14 9.44 -3.88
N ARG A 461 -3.98 9.76 -2.90
CA ARG A 461 -3.63 9.73 -1.48
C ARG A 461 -4.02 8.43 -0.78
N VAL A 462 -5.20 7.89 -1.07
CA VAL A 462 -5.76 6.69 -0.44
C VAL A 462 -5.29 5.44 -1.17
N ASN A 463 -5.51 5.39 -2.49
CA ASN A 463 -5.19 4.21 -3.28
C ASN A 463 -3.71 4.12 -3.67
N LYS A 464 -2.94 5.22 -3.47
CA LYS A 464 -1.54 5.29 -3.90
C LYS A 464 -1.37 4.96 -5.38
N ASP A 465 -2.31 5.45 -6.21
CA ASP A 465 -2.21 5.31 -7.65
C ASP A 465 -1.06 6.20 -8.16
N PRO A 466 0.04 5.61 -8.67
CA PRO A 466 1.20 6.38 -9.12
C PRO A 466 0.91 7.21 -10.37
N ASP A 467 -0.20 6.90 -11.05
CA ASP A 467 -0.60 7.56 -12.28
C ASP A 467 -1.84 8.46 -12.12
N ALA A 468 -2.34 8.69 -10.89
CA ALA A 468 -3.41 9.63 -10.60
C ALA A 468 -2.98 11.06 -10.94
N PHE A 469 -3.83 11.79 -11.70
CA PHE A 469 -3.52 13.14 -12.14
C PHE A 469 -4.77 14.02 -12.21
N PRO A 470 -5.00 14.89 -11.23
CA PRO A 470 -6.12 15.83 -11.22
C PRO A 470 -5.88 16.94 -12.25
N ARG A 471 -6.23 16.67 -13.52
CA ARG A 471 -5.99 17.57 -14.67
C ARG A 471 -6.58 18.98 -14.52
N ASN A 472 -7.56 19.15 -13.63
CA ASN A 472 -8.20 20.43 -13.33
C ASN A 472 -7.60 21.10 -12.09
N ASP A 473 -6.46 20.63 -11.57
CA ASP A 473 -5.79 21.26 -10.44
C ASP A 473 -5.31 22.66 -10.81
N TRP A 474 -5.76 23.67 -10.05
CA TRP A 474 -5.47 25.08 -10.34
C TRP A 474 -3.96 25.37 -10.31
N VAL A 475 -3.23 24.77 -9.37
CA VAL A 475 -1.78 24.95 -9.25
C VAL A 475 -1.08 24.37 -10.47
N VAL A 476 -1.50 23.18 -10.92
CA VAL A 476 -0.98 22.54 -12.14
C VAL A 476 -1.20 23.41 -13.35
N LEU A 477 -2.44 23.88 -13.56
CA LEU A 477 -2.79 24.70 -14.72
C LEU A 477 -2.02 26.01 -14.74
N LYS A 478 -1.83 26.64 -13.57
CA LYS A 478 -1.03 27.86 -13.45
C LYS A 478 0.46 27.62 -13.71
N GLN A 479 1.03 26.53 -13.15
CA GLN A 479 2.44 26.18 -13.37
C GLN A 479 2.75 25.87 -14.83
N LEU A 480 1.84 25.22 -15.55
CA LEU A 480 1.98 24.85 -16.94
C LEU A 480 1.49 25.93 -17.91
N ALA A 481 0.91 27.03 -17.41
CA ALA A 481 0.28 28.10 -18.19
C ALA A 481 -0.63 27.54 -19.31
N THR A 482 -1.53 26.58 -18.95
CA THR A 482 -2.27 25.77 -19.94
C THR A 482 -3.71 25.48 -19.54
N THR A 483 -4.45 24.84 -20.42
CA THR A 483 -5.83 24.36 -20.18
C THR A 483 -5.84 22.90 -19.67
N PRO A 484 -6.92 22.43 -19.04
CA PRO A 484 -7.03 21.04 -18.56
C PRO A 484 -6.79 19.98 -19.64
N ALA A 485 -7.27 20.22 -20.86
CA ALA A 485 -7.08 19.31 -21.99
C ALA A 485 -5.61 19.21 -22.42
N LYS A 486 -4.94 20.35 -22.52
CA LYS A 486 -3.50 20.40 -22.87
C LYS A 486 -2.64 19.85 -21.72
N ALA A 487 -2.97 20.14 -20.47
CA ALA A 487 -2.30 19.55 -19.30
C ALA A 487 -2.39 18.02 -19.31
N ALA A 488 -3.58 17.46 -19.58
CA ALA A 488 -3.78 16.03 -19.70
C ALA A 488 -3.00 15.41 -20.88
N ALA A 489 -2.89 16.12 -22.01
CA ALA A 489 -2.10 15.68 -23.16
C ALA A 489 -0.59 15.66 -22.84
N GLN A 490 -0.08 16.71 -22.21
CA GLN A 490 1.32 16.80 -21.77
C GLN A 490 1.67 15.74 -20.73
N ALA A 491 0.76 15.50 -19.79
CA ALA A 491 0.95 14.52 -18.72
C ALA A 491 1.05 13.05 -19.23
N LYS A 492 0.72 12.77 -20.49
CA LYS A 492 0.93 11.43 -21.07
C LYS A 492 2.40 11.01 -21.08
N ALA A 493 3.31 11.96 -21.28
CA ALA A 493 4.75 11.69 -21.23
C ALA A 493 5.26 11.32 -19.82
N TRP A 494 4.51 11.67 -18.77
CA TRP A 494 4.89 11.39 -17.39
C TRP A 494 4.39 10.04 -16.88
N GLN A 495 3.62 9.31 -17.70
CA GLN A 495 3.15 7.97 -17.34
C GLN A 495 4.33 7.01 -17.18
N PRO A 496 4.26 6.10 -16.21
CA PRO A 496 3.17 5.85 -15.23
C PRO A 496 3.34 6.65 -13.91
N TRP A 497 4.04 7.77 -13.89
CA TRP A 497 4.45 8.50 -12.69
C TRP A 497 3.79 9.89 -12.56
N ARG A 498 2.60 10.08 -13.15
CA ARG A 498 1.89 11.38 -13.14
C ARG A 498 1.64 11.94 -11.73
N ALA A 499 1.42 11.06 -10.75
CA ALA A 499 1.26 11.45 -9.34
C ALA A 499 2.51 12.11 -8.77
N TYR A 500 3.68 11.62 -9.14
CA TYR A 500 4.97 12.21 -8.72
C TYR A 500 5.28 13.48 -9.50
N ALA A 501 4.97 13.53 -10.79
CA ALA A 501 5.05 14.76 -11.58
C ALA A 501 4.20 15.88 -10.95
N LEU A 502 2.99 15.56 -10.48
CA LEU A 502 2.14 16.48 -9.73
C LEU A 502 2.84 17.03 -8.47
N MET A 503 3.54 16.19 -7.70
CA MET A 503 4.28 16.64 -6.51
C MET A 503 5.39 17.63 -6.90
N TYR A 504 6.10 17.41 -8.01
CA TYR A 504 7.10 18.35 -8.51
C TYR A 504 6.47 19.67 -8.96
N LEU A 505 5.29 19.67 -9.56
CA LEU A 505 4.58 20.90 -9.93
C LEU A 505 4.12 21.67 -8.68
N TRP A 506 3.63 20.99 -7.65
CA TRP A 506 3.29 21.63 -6.38
C TRP A 506 4.52 22.15 -5.65
N PHE A 507 5.63 21.42 -5.67
CA PHE A 507 6.92 21.88 -5.13
C PHE A 507 7.39 23.13 -5.86
N ALA A 508 7.37 23.15 -7.20
CA ALA A 508 7.71 24.30 -8.02
C ALA A 508 6.88 25.54 -7.65
N ALA A 509 5.57 25.37 -7.49
CA ALA A 509 4.68 26.45 -7.08
C ALA A 509 5.02 27.00 -5.68
N ALA A 510 5.36 26.13 -4.74
CA ALA A 510 5.75 26.54 -3.39
C ALA A 510 7.06 27.35 -3.42
N GLN A 511 8.07 26.91 -4.19
CA GLN A 511 9.34 27.61 -4.34
C GLN A 511 9.16 29.00 -4.97
N ARG A 512 8.36 29.10 -6.04
CA ARG A 512 8.08 30.37 -6.71
C ARG A 512 7.31 31.35 -5.82
N ARG A 513 6.38 30.86 -5.00
CA ARG A 513 5.69 31.71 -3.99
C ARG A 513 6.66 32.28 -2.98
N SER A 514 7.60 31.48 -2.49
CA SER A 514 8.62 31.92 -1.54
C SER A 514 9.57 32.95 -2.17
N ALA A 515 9.76 32.92 -3.50
CA ALA A 515 10.55 33.89 -4.25
C ALA A 515 9.74 35.13 -4.69
N GLY A 516 8.42 35.21 -4.41
CA GLY A 516 7.56 36.30 -4.84
C GLY A 516 7.16 36.25 -6.33
N GLU A 517 7.37 35.13 -7.01
CA GLU A 517 7.16 34.95 -8.44
C GLU A 517 5.80 34.30 -8.81
N PHE A 518 4.90 34.04 -7.81
CA PHE A 518 3.70 33.23 -8.01
C PHE A 518 2.41 33.84 -7.43
#